data_a37beaad31b922577ebd3639a1b3768f
#
_entry.id   a37beaad31b922577ebd3639a1b3768f
#
_cell.length_a   1.000
_cell.length_b   1.000
_cell.length_c   1.000
_cell.angle_alpha   90.00
_cell.angle_beta   90.00
_cell.angle_gamma   90.00
#
_symmetry.space_group_name_H-M   'P 1'
#
loop_
_entity.id
_entity.type
_entity.pdbx_description
1 polymer ?
#
loop_
_entity_poly.entity_id
_entity_poly.type
_entity_poly.pdbx_seq_one_letter_code
_entity_poly.pdbx_strand_id
1 'polypeptide(L)'
;GTVGLKPTYGLCSRWGIVAFASSLDQAGPMTKNVEDCALMLEAMSGYDKKDSTSINKKKENYSKNLKSSIKGTKIGIPKEYRVDNMPKEIEQLWKNGIDILKKSGAKIIDISLPHTKYALPTYYIVAPAEASSNLARYDGIKYGYRSKKGNNLIEMYEHTRAEGFGDEVKRRVLIGTYVLSS
;
A
#
# COMPACT_ATOMS: atom_id res chain seq x y z
N GLY A 1 8.80 -6.72 15.50
CA GLY A 1 8.16 -7.71 14.77
C GLY A 1 6.65 -7.64 14.77
N THR A 2 6.05 -7.15 13.67
CA THR A 2 4.62 -7.21 13.43
C THR A 2 4.36 -7.96 12.12
N VAL A 3 3.17 -8.53 11.98
CA VAL A 3 2.67 -9.13 10.74
C VAL A 3 1.81 -8.09 10.03
N GLY A 4 2.19 -7.72 8.82
CA GLY A 4 1.43 -6.81 7.97
C GLY A 4 1.02 -7.50 6.69
N LEU A 5 -0.20 -7.28 6.23
CA LEU A 5 -0.72 -7.81 4.98
C LEU A 5 -1.24 -6.68 4.10
N LYS A 6 -0.76 -6.65 2.85
CA LYS A 6 -1.36 -5.87 1.79
C LYS A 6 -2.35 -6.77 1.02
N PRO A 7 -3.67 -6.59 1.20
CA PRO A 7 -4.64 -7.41 0.48
C PRO A 7 -4.70 -7.04 -1.02
N THR A 8 -5.43 -7.82 -1.78
CA THR A 8 -5.76 -7.51 -3.17
C THR A 8 -6.55 -6.21 -3.22
N TYR A 9 -6.24 -5.32 -4.18
CA TYR A 9 -6.96 -4.07 -4.41
C TYR A 9 -8.47 -4.32 -4.56
N GLY A 10 -9.27 -3.54 -3.83
CA GLY A 10 -10.72 -3.69 -3.79
C GLY A 10 -11.26 -4.81 -2.89
N LEU A 11 -10.41 -5.57 -2.21
CA LEU A 11 -10.86 -6.61 -1.27
C LEU A 11 -11.43 -6.00 0.02
N CYS A 12 -10.81 -4.93 0.52
CA CYS A 12 -11.31 -4.11 1.62
C CYS A 12 -11.87 -2.80 1.07
N SER A 13 -13.02 -2.36 1.57
CA SER A 13 -13.61 -1.08 1.18
C SER A 13 -12.71 0.08 1.57
N ARG A 14 -12.65 1.09 0.71
CA ARG A 14 -11.97 2.37 0.97
C ARG A 14 -12.92 3.46 1.46
N TRP A 15 -14.20 3.13 1.66
CA TRP A 15 -15.17 4.09 2.15
C TRP A 15 -14.76 4.62 3.53
N GLY A 16 -14.60 5.94 3.63
CA GLY A 16 -14.10 6.61 4.85
C GLY A 16 -12.59 6.79 4.93
N ILE A 17 -11.83 6.30 3.95
CA ILE A 17 -10.39 6.55 3.84
C ILE A 17 -10.14 7.82 3.03
N VAL A 18 -9.22 8.66 3.51
CA VAL A 18 -8.75 9.82 2.75
C VAL A 18 -7.98 9.34 1.53
N ALA A 19 -8.43 9.74 0.33
CA ALA A 19 -7.79 9.34 -0.91
C ALA A 19 -6.40 10.00 -1.05
N PHE A 20 -5.36 9.19 -1.23
CA PHE A 20 -4.03 9.62 -1.59
C PHE A 20 -3.74 9.31 -3.06
N ALA A 21 -3.60 8.04 -3.41
CA ALA A 21 -3.43 7.59 -4.78
C ALA A 21 -4.53 6.57 -5.08
N SER A 22 -5.62 6.99 -5.71
CA SER A 22 -6.85 6.20 -5.84
C SER A 22 -6.67 4.86 -6.54
N SER A 23 -5.72 4.74 -7.46
CA SER A 23 -5.38 3.48 -8.13
C SER A 23 -4.56 2.52 -7.27
N LEU A 24 -4.01 2.98 -6.14
CA LEU A 24 -3.10 2.23 -5.28
C LEU A 24 -3.61 2.09 -3.84
N ASP A 25 -4.47 3.00 -3.39
CA ASP A 25 -4.96 3.03 -2.01
C ASP A 25 -5.68 1.75 -1.62
N GLN A 26 -5.30 1.20 -0.48
CA GLN A 26 -5.99 0.06 0.13
C GLN A 26 -5.67 -0.04 1.61
N ALA A 27 -6.63 -0.56 2.38
CA ALA A 27 -6.44 -0.89 3.78
C ALA A 27 -5.96 -2.34 3.93
N GLY A 28 -5.14 -2.59 4.93
CA GLY A 28 -4.68 -3.94 5.29
C GLY A 28 -4.40 -4.06 6.79
N PRO A 29 -4.50 -5.27 7.36
CA PRO A 29 -4.27 -5.50 8.76
C PRO A 29 -2.78 -5.43 9.12
N MET A 30 -2.50 -4.94 10.34
CA MET A 30 -1.19 -5.02 11.01
C MET A 30 -1.40 -5.56 12.42
N THR A 31 -0.80 -6.70 12.73
CA THR A 31 -1.06 -7.47 13.96
C THR A 31 0.22 -8.05 14.56
N LYS A 32 0.13 -8.70 15.71
CA LYS A 32 1.26 -9.34 16.36
C LYS A 32 1.59 -10.74 15.82
N ASN A 33 0.60 -11.43 15.26
CA ASN A 33 0.74 -12.78 14.72
C ASN A 33 -0.12 -12.98 13.47
N VAL A 34 0.06 -14.10 12.78
CA VAL A 34 -0.62 -14.41 11.52
C VAL A 34 -2.10 -14.74 11.75
N GLU A 35 -2.47 -15.34 12.87
CA GLU A 35 -3.85 -15.68 13.21
C GLU A 35 -4.70 -14.42 13.36
N ASP A 36 -4.24 -13.46 14.15
CA ASP A 36 -4.91 -12.16 14.29
C ASP A 36 -5.01 -11.43 12.95
N CYS A 37 -3.97 -11.54 12.10
CA CYS A 37 -3.98 -10.95 10.76
C CYS A 37 -5.09 -11.55 9.88
N ALA A 38 -5.26 -12.86 9.93
CA ALA A 38 -6.31 -13.54 9.20
C ALA A 38 -7.71 -13.15 9.71
N LEU A 39 -7.91 -13.14 11.03
CA LEU A 39 -9.18 -12.73 11.65
C LEU A 39 -9.53 -11.27 11.31
N MET A 40 -8.54 -10.39 11.39
CA MET A 40 -8.73 -8.98 11.07
C MET A 40 -9.05 -8.78 9.57
N LEU A 41 -8.38 -9.53 8.68
CA LEU A 41 -8.70 -9.50 7.25
C LEU A 41 -10.12 -10.01 6.98
N GLU A 42 -10.56 -11.07 7.66
CA GLU A 42 -11.94 -11.55 7.56
C GLU A 42 -12.95 -10.50 7.97
N ALA A 43 -12.65 -9.73 9.03
CA ALA A 43 -13.53 -8.65 9.47
C ALA A 43 -13.59 -7.48 8.47
N MET A 44 -12.42 -7.11 7.89
CA MET A 44 -12.28 -5.96 7.00
C MET A 44 -12.74 -6.23 5.57
N SER A 45 -12.63 -7.47 5.10
CA SER A 45 -12.93 -7.84 3.71
C SER A 45 -14.44 -7.99 3.46
N GLY A 46 -14.86 -7.69 2.24
CA GLY A 46 -16.24 -7.88 1.78
C GLY A 46 -16.68 -6.79 0.82
N TYR A 47 -17.74 -7.06 0.10
CA TYR A 47 -18.31 -6.12 -0.86
C TYR A 47 -18.99 -4.94 -0.16
N ASP A 48 -18.63 -3.73 -0.60
CA ASP A 48 -19.25 -2.48 -0.17
C ASP A 48 -19.72 -1.68 -1.39
N LYS A 49 -21.03 -1.51 -1.54
CA LYS A 49 -21.63 -0.73 -2.62
C LYS A 49 -21.26 0.75 -2.63
N LYS A 50 -20.70 1.27 -1.54
CA LYS A 50 -20.26 2.68 -1.42
C LYS A 50 -18.86 2.91 -1.99
N ASP A 51 -18.07 1.84 -2.21
CA ASP A 51 -16.79 1.90 -2.89
C ASP A 51 -16.91 1.24 -4.28
N SER A 52 -16.83 2.05 -5.33
CA SER A 52 -16.94 1.59 -6.72
C SER A 52 -15.87 0.58 -7.13
N THR A 53 -14.77 0.51 -6.40
CA THR A 53 -13.67 -0.44 -6.64
C THR A 53 -13.77 -1.71 -5.81
N SER A 54 -14.76 -1.78 -4.91
CA SER A 54 -14.95 -2.96 -4.06
C SER A 54 -15.34 -4.19 -4.89
N ILE A 55 -14.60 -5.27 -4.70
CA ILE A 55 -14.80 -6.52 -5.44
C ILE A 55 -16.02 -7.27 -4.87
N ASN A 56 -17.01 -7.56 -5.73
CA ASN A 56 -18.12 -8.40 -5.35
C ASN A 56 -17.70 -9.87 -5.36
N LYS A 57 -17.06 -10.30 -4.28
CA LYS A 57 -16.57 -11.68 -4.08
C LYS A 57 -17.15 -12.24 -2.79
N LYS A 58 -17.43 -13.54 -2.80
CA LYS A 58 -17.82 -14.26 -1.58
C LYS A 58 -16.73 -14.11 -0.52
N LYS A 59 -17.15 -13.80 0.71
CA LYS A 59 -16.25 -13.67 1.86
C LYS A 59 -15.55 -15.00 2.12
N GLU A 60 -14.25 -14.98 2.24
CA GLU A 60 -13.42 -16.14 2.53
C GLU A 60 -13.11 -16.22 4.03
N ASN A 61 -12.91 -17.44 4.52
CA ASN A 61 -12.46 -17.68 5.90
C ASN A 61 -10.97 -18.01 5.85
N TYR A 62 -10.15 -16.99 6.06
CA TYR A 62 -8.69 -17.12 5.98
C TYR A 62 -8.11 -17.87 7.17
N SER A 63 -8.70 -17.75 8.37
CA SER A 63 -8.21 -18.39 9.60
C SER A 63 -8.28 -19.91 9.55
N LYS A 64 -9.26 -20.49 8.85
CA LYS A 64 -9.38 -21.94 8.69
C LYS A 64 -8.20 -22.60 8.00
N ASN A 65 -7.53 -21.88 7.11
CA ASN A 65 -6.48 -22.43 6.26
C ASN A 65 -5.06 -22.26 6.84
N LEU A 66 -4.91 -21.59 7.98
CA LEU A 66 -3.59 -21.29 8.55
C LEU A 66 -2.78 -22.53 8.93
N LYS A 67 -3.45 -23.61 9.28
CA LYS A 67 -2.81 -24.90 9.65
C LYS A 67 -2.71 -25.86 8.48
N SER A 68 -3.05 -25.44 7.26
CA SER A 68 -2.97 -26.28 6.07
C SER A 68 -1.52 -26.56 5.69
N SER A 69 -1.25 -27.78 5.21
CA SER A 69 0.07 -28.16 4.72
C SER A 69 0.41 -27.38 3.44
N ILE A 70 1.66 -26.87 3.37
CA ILE A 70 2.21 -26.26 2.17
C ILE A 70 2.97 -27.26 1.28
N LYS A 71 2.88 -28.57 1.58
CA LYS A 71 3.54 -29.62 0.80
C LYS A 71 3.13 -29.55 -0.67
N GLY A 72 4.11 -29.47 -1.55
CA GLY A 72 3.90 -29.38 -2.99
C GLY A 72 3.62 -27.97 -3.52
N THR A 73 3.37 -26.99 -2.64
CA THR A 73 3.19 -25.60 -3.06
C THR A 73 4.47 -25.07 -3.74
N LYS A 74 4.32 -24.46 -4.91
CA LYS A 74 5.42 -23.83 -5.63
C LYS A 74 5.67 -22.43 -5.09
N ILE A 75 6.90 -22.14 -4.67
CA ILE A 75 7.32 -20.83 -4.17
C ILE A 75 8.42 -20.30 -5.07
N GLY A 76 8.14 -19.20 -5.77
CA GLY A 76 9.09 -18.52 -6.64
C GLY A 76 10.04 -17.62 -5.86
N ILE A 77 11.33 -17.71 -6.13
CA ILE A 77 12.35 -16.81 -5.58
C ILE A 77 12.87 -15.92 -6.71
N PRO A 78 12.52 -14.62 -6.73
CA PRO A 78 13.01 -13.72 -7.77
C PRO A 78 14.51 -13.46 -7.62
N LYS A 79 15.24 -13.61 -8.69
CA LYS A 79 16.68 -13.30 -8.72
C LYS A 79 16.96 -11.82 -8.44
N GLU A 80 16.03 -10.94 -8.85
CA GLU A 80 16.11 -9.50 -8.70
C GLU A 80 15.95 -9.02 -7.25
N TYR A 81 15.51 -9.88 -6.33
CA TYR A 81 15.40 -9.56 -4.90
C TYR A 81 16.72 -9.74 -4.15
N ARG A 82 17.73 -10.33 -4.81
CA ARG A 82 19.10 -10.33 -4.30
C ARG A 82 19.84 -9.15 -4.91
N VAL A 83 20.16 -8.19 -4.03
CA VAL A 83 20.92 -7.00 -4.42
C VAL A 83 22.40 -7.21 -4.11
N ASP A 84 23.26 -6.57 -4.91
CA ASP A 84 24.69 -6.53 -4.65
C ASP A 84 24.95 -5.88 -3.29
N ASN A 85 25.94 -6.39 -2.56
CA ASN A 85 26.30 -5.93 -1.21
C ASN A 85 25.23 -6.15 -0.12
N MET A 86 24.36 -7.13 -0.28
CA MET A 86 23.45 -7.54 0.80
C MET A 86 24.26 -7.94 2.05
N PRO A 87 23.95 -7.43 3.25
CA PRO A 87 24.62 -7.84 4.47
C PRO A 87 24.56 -9.35 4.67
N LYS A 88 25.70 -9.98 5.04
CA LYS A 88 25.78 -11.45 5.22
C LYS A 88 24.73 -12.01 6.16
N GLU A 89 24.40 -11.27 7.21
CA GLU A 89 23.36 -11.65 8.18
C GLU A 89 21.97 -11.74 7.51
N ILE A 90 21.63 -10.77 6.65
CA ILE A 90 20.37 -10.78 5.90
C ILE A 90 20.36 -11.92 4.90
N GLU A 91 21.47 -12.16 4.21
CA GLU A 91 21.59 -13.29 3.29
C GLU A 91 21.41 -14.64 4.00
N GLN A 92 21.96 -14.77 5.22
CA GLN A 92 21.78 -15.99 6.02
C GLN A 92 20.34 -16.18 6.45
N LEU A 93 19.64 -15.11 6.88
CA LEU A 93 18.22 -15.18 7.22
C LEU A 93 17.37 -15.58 6.01
N TRP A 94 17.70 -15.06 4.82
CA TRP A 94 17.05 -15.45 3.58
C TRP A 94 17.21 -16.95 3.27
N LYS A 95 18.45 -17.47 3.38
CA LYS A 95 18.72 -18.90 3.22
C LYS A 95 17.96 -19.76 4.24
N ASN A 96 17.98 -19.36 5.50
CA ASN A 96 17.24 -20.05 6.56
C ASN A 96 15.73 -20.11 6.27
N GLY A 97 15.14 -19.00 5.80
CA GLY A 97 13.73 -18.95 5.39
C GLY A 97 13.41 -19.94 4.27
N ILE A 98 14.25 -19.98 3.24
CA ILE A 98 14.11 -20.94 2.12
C ILE A 98 14.20 -22.39 2.63
N ASP A 99 15.11 -22.69 3.54
CA ASP A 99 15.29 -24.05 4.09
C ASP A 99 14.09 -24.47 4.95
N ILE A 100 13.49 -23.56 5.71
CA ILE A 100 12.25 -23.81 6.45
C ILE A 100 11.11 -24.19 5.50
N LEU A 101 10.94 -23.44 4.41
CA LEU A 101 9.93 -23.71 3.39
C LEU A 101 10.14 -25.08 2.73
N LYS A 102 11.39 -25.42 2.36
CA LYS A 102 11.74 -26.74 1.80
C LYS A 102 11.44 -27.86 2.79
N LYS A 103 11.83 -27.73 4.05
CA LYS A 103 11.54 -28.70 5.12
C LYS A 103 10.04 -28.89 5.34
N SER A 104 9.24 -27.84 5.11
CA SER A 104 7.78 -27.91 5.16
C SER A 104 7.16 -28.52 3.89
N GLY A 105 7.96 -28.96 2.93
CA GLY A 105 7.55 -29.67 1.72
C GLY A 105 7.20 -28.77 0.54
N ALA A 106 7.46 -27.47 0.60
CA ALA A 106 7.30 -26.57 -0.54
C ALA A 106 8.35 -26.83 -1.64
N LYS A 107 8.00 -26.55 -2.89
CA LYS A 107 8.90 -26.61 -4.04
C LYS A 107 9.41 -25.19 -4.35
N ILE A 108 10.70 -24.97 -4.15
CA ILE A 108 11.34 -23.70 -4.49
C ILE A 108 11.68 -23.66 -5.96
N ILE A 109 11.34 -22.56 -6.63
CA ILE A 109 11.54 -22.33 -8.07
C ILE A 109 12.20 -20.96 -8.24
N ASP A 110 13.31 -20.90 -8.98
CA ASP A 110 13.89 -19.63 -9.38
C ASP A 110 13.03 -18.97 -10.45
N ILE A 111 12.70 -17.71 -10.23
CA ILE A 111 11.89 -16.89 -11.16
C ILE A 111 12.60 -15.56 -11.45
N SER A 112 12.12 -14.84 -12.45
CA SER A 112 12.58 -13.49 -12.77
C SER A 112 11.42 -12.51 -12.78
N LEU A 113 11.63 -11.34 -12.17
CA LEU A 113 10.75 -10.17 -12.18
C LEU A 113 11.50 -8.97 -12.77
N PRO A 114 11.75 -8.92 -14.09
CA PRO A 114 12.70 -7.99 -14.71
C PRO A 114 12.34 -6.53 -14.56
N HIS A 115 11.05 -6.22 -14.28
CA HIS A 115 10.56 -4.86 -14.09
C HIS A 115 10.70 -4.35 -12.65
N THR A 116 11.20 -5.15 -11.70
CA THR A 116 11.39 -4.75 -10.30
C THR A 116 12.20 -3.46 -10.17
N LYS A 117 13.19 -3.24 -11.03
CA LYS A 117 14.01 -2.02 -11.05
C LYS A 117 13.23 -0.73 -11.31
N TYR A 118 12.05 -0.82 -11.91
CA TYR A 118 11.18 0.33 -12.19
C TYR A 118 10.12 0.58 -11.11
N ALA A 119 9.94 -0.34 -10.16
CA ALA A 119 8.84 -0.26 -9.20
C ALA A 119 8.89 1.02 -8.37
N LEU A 120 10.04 1.35 -7.80
CA LEU A 120 10.22 2.55 -6.97
C LEU A 120 10.11 3.86 -7.77
N PRO A 121 10.77 4.03 -8.92
CA PRO A 121 10.57 5.21 -9.77
C PRO A 121 9.10 5.38 -10.20
N THR A 122 8.42 4.32 -10.60
CA THR A 122 7.00 4.36 -10.98
C THR A 122 6.13 4.84 -9.82
N TYR A 123 6.37 4.35 -8.60
CA TYR A 123 5.66 4.82 -7.42
C TYR A 123 5.83 6.32 -7.20
N TYR A 124 7.07 6.84 -7.28
CA TYR A 124 7.33 8.27 -7.07
C TYR A 124 6.75 9.19 -8.16
N ILE A 125 6.37 8.65 -9.31
CA ILE A 125 5.69 9.38 -10.37
C ILE A 125 4.17 9.29 -10.18
N VAL A 126 3.63 8.07 -10.14
CA VAL A 126 2.18 7.82 -10.15
C VAL A 126 1.51 8.29 -8.85
N ALA A 127 2.07 7.92 -7.70
CA ALA A 127 1.45 8.23 -6.42
C ALA A 127 1.40 9.74 -6.14
N PRO A 128 2.47 10.55 -6.33
CA PRO A 128 2.39 12.00 -6.21
C PRO A 128 1.46 12.66 -7.23
N ALA A 129 1.40 12.18 -8.49
CA ALA A 129 0.49 12.70 -9.50
C ALA A 129 -0.97 12.56 -9.06
N GLU A 130 -1.37 11.37 -8.62
CA GLU A 130 -2.72 11.13 -8.11
C GLU A 130 -2.98 11.89 -6.80
N ALA A 131 -2.01 11.96 -5.88
CA ALA A 131 -2.13 12.70 -4.63
C ALA A 131 -2.35 14.19 -4.88
N SER A 132 -1.63 14.79 -5.83
CA SER A 132 -1.82 16.18 -6.22
C SER A 132 -3.28 16.46 -6.62
N SER A 133 -3.88 15.60 -7.43
CA SER A 133 -5.28 15.69 -7.82
C SER A 133 -6.24 15.41 -6.67
N ASN A 134 -6.02 14.36 -5.89
CA ASN A 134 -6.91 13.97 -4.81
C ASN A 134 -6.91 14.96 -3.65
N LEU A 135 -5.76 15.54 -3.31
CA LEU A 135 -5.63 16.50 -2.23
C LEU A 135 -6.03 17.93 -2.63
N ALA A 136 -6.31 18.18 -3.91
CA ALA A 136 -6.81 19.48 -4.37
C ALA A 136 -8.14 19.88 -3.71
N ARG A 137 -8.96 18.90 -3.33
CA ARG A 137 -10.26 19.13 -2.65
C ARG A 137 -10.15 19.68 -1.23
N TYR A 138 -8.99 19.61 -0.59
CA TYR A 138 -8.75 20.16 0.74
C TYR A 138 -8.34 21.63 0.63
N ASP A 139 -9.35 22.46 0.39
CA ASP A 139 -9.22 23.90 0.08
C ASP A 139 -9.70 24.81 1.22
N GLY A 140 -10.18 24.22 2.34
CA GLY A 140 -10.71 24.94 3.47
C GLY A 140 -12.13 25.47 3.29
N ILE A 141 -12.81 25.14 2.19
CA ILE A 141 -14.24 25.52 2.00
C ILE A 141 -15.15 24.35 2.38
N LYS A 142 -14.99 23.21 1.73
CA LYS A 142 -15.78 22.00 1.98
C LYS A 142 -15.11 21.03 2.94
N TYR A 143 -13.78 20.93 2.88
CA TYR A 143 -13.01 19.93 3.59
C TYR A 143 -11.76 20.52 4.22
N GLY A 144 -11.37 19.94 5.34
CA GLY A 144 -10.10 20.15 5.99
C GLY A 144 -10.00 21.46 6.78
N TYR A 145 -8.78 21.79 7.12
CA TYR A 145 -8.42 23.01 7.83
C TYR A 145 -8.68 24.24 6.96
N ARG A 146 -9.15 25.34 7.56
CA ARG A 146 -9.29 26.64 6.92
C ARG A 146 -8.48 27.68 7.68
N SER A 147 -7.57 28.35 6.99
CA SER A 147 -6.82 29.47 7.55
C SER A 147 -7.73 30.65 7.84
N LYS A 148 -7.41 31.37 8.91
CA LYS A 148 -8.05 32.66 9.23
C LYS A 148 -7.33 33.85 8.56
N LYS A 149 -6.25 33.60 7.82
CA LYS A 149 -5.47 34.58 7.10
C LYS A 149 -5.97 34.73 5.67
N GLY A 150 -5.71 35.87 5.07
CA GLY A 150 -6.07 36.22 3.71
C GLY A 150 -7.19 37.23 3.62
N ASN A 151 -7.04 38.18 2.72
CA ASN A 151 -8.01 39.27 2.48
C ASN A 151 -8.96 38.97 1.32
N ASN A 152 -8.66 37.91 0.56
CA ASN A 152 -9.44 37.45 -0.59
C ASN A 152 -9.41 35.92 -0.68
N LEU A 153 -10.18 35.40 -1.63
CA LEU A 153 -10.34 33.94 -1.81
C LEU A 153 -9.03 33.25 -2.16
N ILE A 154 -8.21 33.84 -3.00
CA ILE A 154 -6.91 33.25 -3.44
C ILE A 154 -5.97 33.15 -2.25
N GLU A 155 -5.79 34.25 -1.52
CA GLU A 155 -4.93 34.27 -0.33
C GLU A 155 -5.43 33.28 0.74
N MET A 156 -6.75 33.15 0.92
CA MET A 156 -7.32 32.16 1.85
C MET A 156 -6.95 30.73 1.41
N TYR A 157 -7.00 30.39 0.12
CA TYR A 157 -6.56 29.08 -0.38
C TYR A 157 -5.07 28.85 -0.16
N GLU A 158 -4.24 29.83 -0.49
CA GLU A 158 -2.78 29.74 -0.33
C GLU A 158 -2.40 29.51 1.13
N HIS A 159 -2.91 30.31 2.05
CA HIS A 159 -2.66 30.14 3.47
C HIS A 159 -3.22 28.82 4.02
N THR A 160 -4.42 28.42 3.62
CA THR A 160 -5.04 27.15 4.04
C THR A 160 -4.17 25.96 3.66
N ARG A 161 -3.70 25.92 2.44
CA ARG A 161 -2.88 24.79 1.95
C ARG A 161 -1.46 24.85 2.51
N ALA A 162 -0.88 26.04 2.67
CA ALA A 162 0.42 26.23 3.28
C ALA A 162 0.47 25.80 4.76
N GLU A 163 -0.58 26.11 5.52
CA GLU A 163 -0.66 25.80 6.95
C GLU A 163 -1.23 24.40 7.22
N GLY A 164 -2.17 23.94 6.40
CA GLY A 164 -2.91 22.68 6.61
C GLY A 164 -2.16 21.41 6.20
N PHE A 165 -1.18 21.50 5.30
CA PHE A 165 -0.37 20.37 4.89
C PHE A 165 1.01 20.40 5.52
N GLY A 166 1.47 19.24 6.01
CA GLY A 166 2.85 19.05 6.44
C GLY A 166 3.82 19.07 5.25
N ASP A 167 5.09 19.26 5.52
CA ASP A 167 6.12 19.50 4.48
C ASP A 167 6.28 18.34 3.50
N GLU A 168 6.17 17.11 3.96
CA GLU A 168 6.24 15.93 3.09
C GLU A 168 5.04 15.87 2.13
N VAL A 169 3.84 16.19 2.59
CA VAL A 169 2.65 16.24 1.74
C VAL A 169 2.78 17.34 0.70
N LYS A 170 3.23 18.53 1.10
CA LYS A 170 3.52 19.65 0.18
C LYS A 170 4.49 19.24 -0.92
N ARG A 171 5.60 18.57 -0.54
CA ARG A 171 6.60 18.05 -1.49
C ARG A 171 5.96 17.11 -2.52
N ARG A 172 5.13 16.16 -2.09
CA ARG A 172 4.44 15.22 -2.98
C ARG A 172 3.43 15.91 -3.89
N VAL A 173 2.69 16.87 -3.38
CA VAL A 173 1.75 17.67 -4.19
C VAL A 173 2.51 18.47 -5.26
N LEU A 174 3.65 19.09 -4.92
CA LEU A 174 4.48 19.82 -5.88
C LEU A 174 5.04 18.89 -6.96
N ILE A 175 5.59 17.73 -6.58
CA ILE A 175 6.09 16.73 -7.54
C ILE A 175 4.95 16.27 -8.45
N GLY A 176 3.79 15.95 -7.89
CA GLY A 176 2.63 15.50 -8.67
C GLY A 176 2.12 16.56 -9.63
N THR A 177 2.07 17.82 -9.22
CA THR A 177 1.69 18.94 -10.08
C THR A 177 2.67 19.09 -11.23
N TYR A 178 3.98 18.97 -10.97
CA TYR A 178 5.01 19.01 -12.00
C TYR A 178 4.84 17.88 -13.03
N VAL A 179 4.63 16.65 -12.54
CA VAL A 179 4.39 15.47 -13.42
C VAL A 179 3.16 15.68 -14.32
N LEU A 180 2.08 16.26 -13.78
CA LEU A 180 0.83 16.49 -14.52
C LEU A 180 0.89 17.71 -15.46
N SER A 181 1.89 18.55 -15.34
CA SER A 181 2.09 19.74 -16.19
C SER A 181 2.98 19.49 -17.43
N SER A 182 3.49 18.27 -17.57
CA SER A 182 4.43 17.86 -18.63
C SER A 182 3.72 17.43 -19.90
#